data_eb6968267188f5e5feb8fa68974d64af
#
_entry.id   eb6968267188f5e5feb8fa68974d64af
#
_cell.length_a   1.000
_cell.length_b   1.000
_cell.length_c   1.000
_cell.angle_alpha   90.00
_cell.angle_beta   90.00
_cell.angle_gamma   90.00
#
_symmetry.space_group_name_H-M   'P 1'
#
loop_
_entity.id
_entity.type
_entity.pdbx_description
1 polymer ?
#
loop_
_entity_poly.entity_id
_entity_poly.type
_entity_poly.pdbx_seq_one_letter_code
_entity_poly.pdbx_strand_id
1 'polypeptide(L)'
;MIENIFKKIYIRKENIYPEARVPIVPNDIIKLMNIGFTVFVESSENRIYDDDCYESCGAIITTKPWYDDEFKDFLIIGLKELQDVDKLDRHKHIYFSHSYKGQPGADVILSKFSKSNSVIYDFEYILNNRNKRLISFGYYAGIVGGLLGIIQYYHKLALNKDIEKLSFSDSADEIIDNIYIFNNIKRPFITIIGANGMCGSGVRYVLEELDLDYKIINNTDENYKDIMLESDIFYNCIKLSEDYNEVWFDENTEFHKPIIICDISCDYMKPNNPIKIYNQRTTWEKPIYNYNNYVSIIAIDNLPSFLPRESSNYFSDKLVSLLEEYAKGDKSGIWRRAELEFNKRII
;
A
#
# COMPACT_ATOMS: atom_id res chain seq x y z
N MET A 1 -15.02 24.71 8.41
CA MET A 1 -13.66 24.74 8.98
C MET A 1 -13.57 23.66 10.02
N ILE A 2 -12.44 23.01 10.17
CA ILE A 2 -12.23 22.05 11.25
C ILE A 2 -12.21 22.81 12.57
N GLU A 3 -13.01 22.39 13.53
CA GLU A 3 -12.95 22.90 14.91
C GLU A 3 -11.70 22.29 15.57
N ASN A 4 -10.85 23.11 16.17
CA ASN A 4 -9.60 22.73 16.85
C ASN A 4 -8.53 22.08 15.97
N ILE A 5 -7.69 22.92 15.37
CA ILE A 5 -6.48 22.49 14.64
C ILE A 5 -5.38 22.12 15.65
N PHE A 6 -5.03 20.86 15.71
CA PHE A 6 -3.89 20.40 16.52
C PHE A 6 -2.58 20.76 15.82
N LYS A 7 -1.67 21.38 16.55
CA LYS A 7 -0.33 21.74 16.07
C LYS A 7 0.77 20.82 16.57
N LYS A 8 0.38 19.69 17.13
CA LYS A 8 1.28 18.67 17.66
C LYS A 8 0.98 17.35 16.98
N ILE A 9 2.01 16.65 16.56
CA ILE A 9 1.94 15.35 15.89
C ILE A 9 2.68 14.32 16.74
N TYR A 10 2.08 13.15 16.90
CA TYR A 10 2.73 11.97 17.44
C TYR A 10 2.77 10.90 16.36
N ILE A 11 3.95 10.49 15.93
CA ILE A 11 4.17 9.39 15.00
C ILE A 11 4.38 8.13 15.83
N ARG A 12 3.39 7.23 15.80
CA ARG A 12 3.48 5.96 16.52
C ARG A 12 4.34 4.95 15.79
N LYS A 13 4.96 4.03 16.51
CA LYS A 13 5.64 2.88 15.93
C LYS A 13 4.64 1.87 15.37
N GLU A 14 5.10 1.07 14.40
CA GLU A 14 4.37 -0.08 13.89
C GLU A 14 4.84 -1.36 14.60
N ASN A 15 3.88 -2.22 14.96
CA ASN A 15 4.16 -3.43 15.75
C ASN A 15 3.94 -4.73 14.94
N ILE A 16 3.68 -4.62 13.63
CA ILE A 16 3.35 -5.75 12.76
C ILE A 16 4.53 -6.02 11.82
N TYR A 17 5.18 -7.17 11.98
CA TYR A 17 6.23 -7.62 11.05
C TYR A 17 5.60 -8.06 9.71
N PRO A 18 6.19 -7.76 8.55
CA PRO A 18 7.47 -7.06 8.32
C PRO A 18 7.32 -5.55 8.02
N GLU A 19 6.55 -4.79 8.79
CA GLU A 19 6.30 -3.37 8.52
C GLU A 19 7.46 -2.50 9.03
N ALA A 20 8.27 -1.98 8.11
CA ALA A 20 9.35 -1.05 8.39
C ALA A 20 9.12 0.36 7.81
N ARG A 21 8.03 0.54 7.05
CA ARG A 21 7.65 1.84 6.50
C ARG A 21 7.24 2.80 7.61
N VAL A 22 7.36 4.09 7.31
CA VAL A 22 6.93 5.18 8.19
C VAL A 22 5.98 6.12 7.43
N PRO A 23 5.00 6.73 8.13
CA PRO A 23 4.07 7.66 7.50
C PRO A 23 4.73 9.01 7.16
N ILE A 24 5.75 9.40 7.92
CA ILE A 24 6.51 10.65 7.75
C ILE A 24 7.99 10.31 7.91
N VAL A 25 8.80 10.69 6.92
CA VAL A 25 10.25 10.47 6.94
C VAL A 25 10.99 11.61 7.67
N PRO A 26 12.23 11.37 8.17
CA PRO A 26 12.97 12.37 8.94
C PRO A 26 13.10 13.73 8.26
N ASN A 27 13.46 13.79 6.98
CA ASN A 27 13.61 15.05 6.25
C ASN A 27 12.33 15.88 6.19
N ASP A 28 11.17 15.25 6.22
CA ASP A 28 9.87 15.93 6.19
C ASP A 28 9.45 16.48 7.55
N ILE A 29 10.10 16.07 8.64
CA ILE A 29 9.94 16.71 9.96
C ILE A 29 10.27 18.20 9.88
N ILE A 30 11.36 18.54 9.17
CA ILE A 30 11.77 19.94 8.99
C ILE A 30 10.66 20.76 8.30
N LYS A 31 10.00 20.18 7.28
CA LYS A 31 8.87 20.84 6.59
C LYS A 31 7.70 21.07 7.55
N LEU A 32 7.36 20.06 8.36
CA LEU A 32 6.29 20.16 9.34
C LEU A 32 6.57 21.19 10.42
N MET A 33 7.79 21.27 10.92
CA MET A 33 8.20 22.29 11.90
C MET A 33 8.10 23.69 11.31
N ASN A 34 8.49 23.90 10.06
CA ASN A 34 8.40 25.18 9.37
C ASN A 34 6.95 25.68 9.20
N ILE A 35 5.98 24.78 9.16
CA ILE A 35 4.55 25.14 9.12
C ILE A 35 3.90 25.16 10.52
N GLY A 36 4.72 25.03 11.57
CA GLY A 36 4.35 25.24 12.97
C GLY A 36 3.90 23.99 13.72
N PHE A 37 4.23 22.79 13.26
CA PHE A 37 4.04 21.59 14.05
C PHE A 37 5.19 21.31 14.99
N THR A 38 4.88 20.78 16.18
CA THR A 38 5.81 20.06 17.03
C THR A 38 5.62 18.57 16.81
N VAL A 39 6.67 17.83 16.55
CA VAL A 39 6.58 16.41 16.17
C VAL A 39 7.27 15.53 17.19
N PHE A 40 6.53 14.61 17.77
CA PHE A 40 7.01 13.53 18.61
C PHE A 40 7.03 12.24 17.79
N VAL A 41 8.05 11.42 18.01
CA VAL A 41 8.20 10.13 17.33
C VAL A 41 8.44 9.05 18.37
N GLU A 42 7.60 8.04 18.38
CA GLU A 42 7.76 6.89 19.27
C GLU A 42 9.00 6.09 18.87
N SER A 43 9.88 5.82 19.83
CA SER A 43 11.09 5.04 19.60
C SER A 43 10.80 3.65 19.05
N SER A 44 11.55 3.21 18.05
CA SER A 44 11.32 1.93 17.37
C SER A 44 12.61 1.39 16.74
N GLU A 45 12.87 0.10 16.98
CA GLU A 45 13.96 -0.64 16.35
C GLU A 45 13.58 -1.27 15.00
N ASN A 46 12.28 -1.25 14.64
CA ASN A 46 11.78 -1.99 13.47
C ASN A 46 11.58 -1.12 12.20
N ARG A 47 11.60 0.21 12.33
CA ARG A 47 11.38 1.10 11.18
C ARG A 47 12.68 1.28 10.38
N ILE A 48 12.52 1.63 9.10
CA ILE A 48 13.64 1.82 8.16
C ILE A 48 14.53 3.06 8.47
N TYR A 49 14.06 3.97 9.32
CA TYR A 49 14.79 5.15 9.78
C TYR A 49 14.98 5.08 11.28
N ASP A 50 16.23 5.19 11.73
CA ASP A 50 16.59 5.18 13.15
C ASP A 50 16.08 6.42 13.90
N ASP A 51 16.02 6.33 15.23
CA ASP A 51 15.63 7.44 16.12
C ASP A 51 16.52 8.66 15.90
N ASP A 52 17.83 8.48 15.76
CA ASP A 52 18.82 9.55 15.55
C ASP A 52 18.56 10.33 14.26
N CYS A 53 18.05 9.68 13.20
CA CYS A 53 17.66 10.35 11.97
C CYS A 53 16.52 11.35 12.20
N TYR A 54 15.55 11.00 13.02
CA TYR A 54 14.44 11.88 13.37
C TYR A 54 14.87 13.02 14.31
N GLU A 55 15.67 12.70 15.32
CA GLU A 55 16.17 13.68 16.29
C GLU A 55 17.03 14.74 15.59
N SER A 56 17.91 14.34 14.67
CA SER A 56 18.73 15.26 13.88
C SER A 56 17.91 16.21 12.99
N CYS A 57 16.67 15.84 12.65
CA CYS A 57 15.73 16.68 11.91
C CYS A 57 14.80 17.50 12.81
N GLY A 58 14.97 17.43 14.14
CA GLY A 58 14.26 18.24 15.12
C GLY A 58 13.02 17.60 15.73
N ALA A 59 12.76 16.31 15.48
CA ALA A 59 11.71 15.58 16.18
C ALA A 59 12.11 15.29 17.63
N ILE A 60 11.12 15.12 18.49
CA ILE A 60 11.30 14.71 19.89
C ILE A 60 11.06 13.21 19.98
N ILE A 61 12.10 12.45 20.27
CA ILE A 61 11.97 10.99 20.47
C ILE A 61 11.34 10.71 21.84
N THR A 62 10.42 9.76 21.90
CA THR A 62 9.73 9.37 23.13
C THR A 62 9.51 7.86 23.21
N THR A 63 9.58 7.33 24.43
CA THR A 63 9.19 5.94 24.75
C THR A 63 7.79 5.85 25.36
N LYS A 64 7.17 7.00 25.67
CA LYS A 64 5.80 7.04 26.19
C LYS A 64 4.83 6.65 25.07
N PRO A 65 3.82 5.82 25.36
CA PRO A 65 2.84 5.41 24.35
C PRO A 65 1.91 6.58 23.98
N TRP A 66 1.30 6.48 22.79
CA TRP A 66 0.40 7.52 22.25
C TRP A 66 -0.77 7.89 23.17
N TYR A 67 -1.17 7.02 24.10
CA TYR A 67 -2.27 7.22 25.05
C TYR A 67 -1.83 7.84 26.39
N ASP A 68 -0.59 8.26 26.53
CA ASP A 68 -0.16 9.07 27.67
C ASP A 68 -0.91 10.41 27.68
N ASP A 69 -1.27 10.91 28.87
CA ASP A 69 -2.03 12.16 29.03
C ASP A 69 -1.42 13.38 28.33
N GLU A 70 -0.10 13.37 28.14
CA GLU A 70 0.64 14.40 27.42
C GLU A 70 0.20 14.53 25.95
N PHE A 71 -0.29 13.45 25.32
CA PHE A 71 -0.57 13.40 23.89
C PHE A 71 -2.07 13.54 23.53
N LYS A 72 -2.93 13.91 24.47
CA LYS A 72 -4.38 14.05 24.24
C LYS A 72 -4.75 15.03 23.14
N ASP A 73 -3.98 16.12 22.98
CA ASP A 73 -4.22 17.16 21.96
C ASP A 73 -3.30 17.02 20.74
N PHE A 74 -2.88 15.79 20.43
CA PHE A 74 -2.01 15.49 19.29
C PHE A 74 -2.79 14.80 18.16
N LEU A 75 -2.32 15.00 16.92
CA LEU A 75 -2.65 14.12 15.81
C LEU A 75 -1.77 12.88 15.92
N ILE A 76 -2.38 11.73 16.17
CA ILE A 76 -1.68 10.45 16.27
C ILE A 76 -1.63 9.83 14.86
N ILE A 77 -0.43 9.65 14.31
CA ILE A 77 -0.24 9.16 12.94
C ILE A 77 0.46 7.81 12.96
N GLY A 78 -0.09 6.86 12.22
CA GLY A 78 0.50 5.54 11.99
C GLY A 78 0.11 4.99 10.62
N LEU A 79 0.51 3.78 10.30
CA LEU A 79 0.15 3.12 9.04
C LEU A 79 -0.83 1.96 9.24
N LYS A 80 -0.50 1.04 10.14
CA LYS A 80 -1.26 -0.19 10.34
C LYS A 80 -2.28 -0.05 11.48
N GLU A 81 -3.00 -1.12 11.73
CA GLU A 81 -4.05 -1.21 12.74
C GLU A 81 -3.60 -0.67 14.11
N LEU A 82 -4.50 0.08 14.73
CA LEU A 82 -4.27 0.63 16.05
C LEU A 82 -4.41 -0.45 17.12
N GLN A 83 -3.36 -0.61 17.91
CA GLN A 83 -3.43 -1.38 19.16
C GLN A 83 -3.91 -0.49 20.31
N ASP A 84 -4.22 -1.10 21.47
CA ASP A 84 -4.64 -0.38 22.67
C ASP A 84 -5.86 0.54 22.50
N VAL A 85 -6.80 0.15 21.62
CA VAL A 85 -8.02 0.93 21.33
C VAL A 85 -8.92 1.15 22.58
N ASP A 86 -8.66 0.44 23.69
CA ASP A 86 -9.32 0.66 24.99
C ASP A 86 -8.77 1.90 25.72
N LYS A 87 -7.67 2.47 25.26
CA LYS A 87 -7.02 3.66 25.81
C LYS A 87 -7.46 4.98 25.15
N LEU A 88 -8.39 4.90 24.19
CA LEU A 88 -8.90 6.08 23.49
C LEU A 88 -9.61 7.04 24.46
N ASP A 89 -9.25 8.34 24.39
CA ASP A 89 -9.91 9.45 25.10
C ASP A 89 -9.75 10.72 24.28
N ARG A 90 -10.73 11.04 23.43
CA ARG A 90 -10.78 12.23 22.56
C ARG A 90 -9.59 12.40 21.60
N HIS A 91 -8.93 11.30 21.26
CA HIS A 91 -7.79 11.30 20.33
C HIS A 91 -8.23 11.45 18.87
N LYS A 92 -7.36 12.02 18.05
CA LYS A 92 -7.50 12.07 16.59
C LYS A 92 -6.41 11.21 15.94
N HIS A 93 -6.83 10.16 15.26
CA HIS A 93 -5.92 9.20 14.62
C HIS A 93 -5.97 9.28 13.10
N ILE A 94 -4.81 9.23 12.46
CA ILE A 94 -4.64 9.17 11.00
C ILE A 94 -3.91 7.87 10.67
N TYR A 95 -4.59 6.90 10.04
CA TYR A 95 -4.01 5.60 9.67
C TYR A 95 -4.92 4.83 8.71
N PHE A 96 -4.48 3.68 8.21
CA PHE A 96 -5.34 2.73 7.48
C PHE A 96 -6.12 1.89 8.49
N SER A 97 -7.34 2.28 8.80
CA SER A 97 -8.12 1.65 9.87
C SER A 97 -8.73 0.31 9.46
N HIS A 98 -8.94 0.11 8.16
CA HIS A 98 -9.65 -1.06 7.61
C HIS A 98 -11.03 -1.32 8.24
N SER A 99 -11.64 -0.31 8.89
CA SER A 99 -12.91 -0.45 9.61
C SER A 99 -14.14 0.06 8.86
N TYR A 100 -13.95 0.64 7.65
CA TYR A 100 -15.03 1.29 6.93
C TYR A 100 -15.72 0.42 5.87
N LYS A 101 -15.28 -0.82 5.71
CA LYS A 101 -15.78 -1.75 4.68
C LYS A 101 -16.39 -3.03 5.26
N GLY A 102 -16.79 -3.01 6.55
CA GLY A 102 -17.39 -4.15 7.20
C GLY A 102 -16.44 -5.33 7.45
N GLN A 103 -15.12 -5.07 7.56
CA GLN A 103 -14.16 -6.10 7.92
C GLN A 103 -14.44 -6.66 9.31
N PRO A 104 -14.03 -7.90 9.62
CA PRO A 104 -14.18 -8.49 10.96
C PRO A 104 -13.57 -7.58 12.04
N GLY A 105 -14.34 -7.29 13.10
CA GLY A 105 -13.91 -6.40 14.19
C GLY A 105 -14.09 -4.90 13.94
N ALA A 106 -14.52 -4.48 12.77
CA ALA A 106 -14.76 -3.08 12.41
C ALA A 106 -15.71 -2.37 13.38
N ASP A 107 -16.85 -3.01 13.69
CA ASP A 107 -17.87 -2.45 14.57
C ASP A 107 -17.34 -2.20 16.00
N VAL A 108 -16.44 -3.07 16.47
CA VAL A 108 -15.80 -2.91 17.78
C VAL A 108 -14.92 -1.68 17.80
N ILE A 109 -14.08 -1.49 16.78
CA ILE A 109 -13.20 -0.33 16.64
C ILE A 109 -14.02 0.96 16.56
N LEU A 110 -14.99 1.02 15.64
CA LEU A 110 -15.85 2.20 15.45
C LEU A 110 -16.62 2.55 16.73
N SER A 111 -17.16 1.55 17.45
CA SER A 111 -17.85 1.76 18.73
C SER A 111 -16.92 2.34 19.79
N LYS A 112 -15.65 1.90 19.88
CA LYS A 112 -14.68 2.44 20.85
C LYS A 112 -14.31 3.88 20.53
N PHE A 113 -14.06 4.20 19.27
CA PHE A 113 -13.82 5.57 18.84
C PHE A 113 -15.00 6.49 19.14
N SER A 114 -16.22 6.06 18.83
CA SER A 114 -17.44 6.81 19.11
C SER A 114 -17.63 7.05 20.62
N LYS A 115 -17.53 6.02 21.44
CA LYS A 115 -17.71 6.13 22.89
C LYS A 115 -16.69 7.02 23.60
N SER A 116 -15.47 7.09 23.06
CA SER A 116 -14.39 7.92 23.59
C SER A 116 -14.37 9.34 23.02
N ASN A 117 -15.31 9.70 22.15
CA ASN A 117 -15.29 10.94 21.35
C ASN A 117 -13.98 11.13 20.56
N SER A 118 -13.38 10.03 20.14
CA SER A 118 -12.18 10.03 19.28
C SER A 118 -12.56 9.96 17.81
N VAL A 119 -11.65 10.37 16.91
CA VAL A 119 -11.91 10.46 15.47
C VAL A 119 -10.87 9.66 14.69
N ILE A 120 -11.32 8.96 13.64
CA ILE A 120 -10.46 8.34 12.64
C ILE A 120 -10.47 9.19 11.36
N TYR A 121 -9.30 9.60 10.93
CA TYR A 121 -9.03 10.05 9.56
C TYR A 121 -8.38 8.89 8.80
N ASP A 122 -9.20 8.04 8.17
CA ASP A 122 -8.70 6.88 7.45
C ASP A 122 -8.03 7.32 6.14
N PHE A 123 -6.77 6.92 5.92
CA PHE A 123 -6.04 7.21 4.69
C PHE A 123 -6.76 6.75 3.42
N GLU A 124 -7.60 5.72 3.48
CA GLU A 124 -8.38 5.28 2.32
C GLU A 124 -9.47 6.28 1.93
N TYR A 125 -9.89 7.14 2.86
CA TYR A 125 -10.98 8.09 2.72
C TYR A 125 -10.54 9.56 2.80
N ILE A 126 -9.23 9.82 2.72
CA ILE A 126 -8.73 11.16 2.45
C ILE A 126 -8.88 11.43 0.95
N LEU A 127 -9.99 12.03 0.58
CA LEU A 127 -10.46 12.17 -0.79
C LEU A 127 -10.50 13.63 -1.24
N ASN A 128 -10.27 13.87 -2.54
CA ASN A 128 -10.56 15.16 -3.14
C ASN A 128 -12.08 15.34 -3.40
N ASN A 129 -12.45 16.49 -3.98
CA ASN A 129 -13.84 16.82 -4.32
C ASN A 129 -14.44 15.94 -5.44
N ARG A 130 -13.64 15.09 -6.10
CA ARG A 130 -14.06 14.12 -7.12
C ARG A 130 -14.05 12.69 -6.58
N ASN A 131 -14.03 12.50 -5.26
CA ASN A 131 -13.93 11.21 -4.58
C ASN A 131 -12.68 10.39 -4.95
N LYS A 132 -11.62 11.03 -5.45
CA LYS A 132 -10.36 10.35 -5.72
C LYS A 132 -9.47 10.38 -4.48
N ARG A 133 -8.93 9.22 -4.09
CA ARG A 133 -7.97 9.08 -2.99
C ARG A 133 -6.72 9.90 -3.25
N LEU A 134 -6.29 10.67 -2.26
CA LEU A 134 -5.15 11.59 -2.36
C LEU A 134 -3.84 10.96 -1.92
N ILE A 135 -3.89 9.93 -1.06
CA ILE A 135 -2.72 9.27 -0.49
C ILE A 135 -2.89 7.75 -0.50
N SER A 136 -1.90 7.04 -0.96
CA SER A 136 -1.82 5.57 -0.91
C SER A 136 -0.43 5.09 -1.30
N PHE A 137 -0.14 3.82 -1.04
CA PHE A 137 1.08 3.14 -1.48
C PHE A 137 0.92 2.45 -2.86
N GLY A 138 -0.18 2.68 -3.58
CA GLY A 138 -0.50 1.93 -4.80
C GLY A 138 0.57 2.00 -5.89
N TYR A 139 1.27 3.13 -6.02
CA TYR A 139 2.38 3.26 -6.98
C TYR A 139 3.51 2.29 -6.67
N TYR A 140 3.94 2.22 -5.40
CA TYR A 140 4.98 1.28 -4.97
C TYR A 140 4.49 -0.18 -4.92
N ALA A 141 3.19 -0.42 -4.75
CA ALA A 141 2.65 -1.76 -4.96
C ALA A 141 2.85 -2.20 -6.42
N GLY A 142 2.64 -1.29 -7.36
CA GLY A 142 2.92 -1.51 -8.78
C GLY A 142 4.40 -1.74 -9.08
N ILE A 143 5.30 -0.92 -8.55
CA ILE A 143 6.75 -1.08 -8.73
C ILE A 143 7.19 -2.46 -8.23
N VAL A 144 6.89 -2.79 -6.97
CA VAL A 144 7.32 -4.07 -6.39
C VAL A 144 6.68 -5.26 -7.10
N GLY A 145 5.37 -5.19 -7.41
CA GLY A 145 4.69 -6.24 -8.17
C GLY A 145 5.29 -6.42 -9.57
N GLY A 146 5.64 -5.31 -10.24
CA GLY A 146 6.33 -5.30 -11.52
C GLY A 146 7.68 -6.01 -11.45
N LEU A 147 8.52 -5.63 -10.48
CA LEU A 147 9.83 -6.25 -10.25
C LEU A 147 9.71 -7.76 -9.97
N LEU A 148 8.81 -8.16 -9.07
CA LEU A 148 8.66 -9.57 -8.69
C LEU A 148 8.20 -10.45 -9.85
N GLY A 149 7.30 -9.97 -10.72
CA GLY A 149 6.89 -10.70 -11.91
C GLY A 149 8.06 -10.95 -12.88
N ILE A 150 8.88 -9.93 -13.12
CA ILE A 150 10.08 -10.04 -13.98
C ILE A 150 11.13 -10.95 -13.34
N ILE A 151 11.42 -10.80 -12.06
CA ILE A 151 12.38 -11.65 -11.34
C ILE A 151 11.92 -13.11 -11.41
N GLN A 152 10.64 -13.39 -11.14
CA GLN A 152 10.09 -14.75 -11.21
C GLN A 152 10.22 -15.35 -12.61
N TYR A 153 9.95 -14.55 -13.66
CA TYR A 153 10.10 -15.00 -15.03
C TYR A 153 11.54 -15.44 -15.33
N TYR A 154 12.51 -14.60 -15.01
CA TYR A 154 13.92 -14.93 -15.28
C TYR A 154 14.45 -16.04 -14.37
N HIS A 155 14.01 -16.14 -13.11
CA HIS A 155 14.33 -17.26 -12.25
C HIS A 155 13.83 -18.59 -12.81
N LYS A 156 12.59 -18.63 -13.32
CA LYS A 156 12.05 -19.83 -13.98
C LYS A 156 12.84 -20.19 -15.22
N LEU A 157 13.11 -19.20 -16.06
CA LEU A 157 13.72 -19.43 -17.37
C LEU A 157 15.22 -19.79 -17.27
N ALA A 158 15.98 -19.12 -16.43
CA ALA A 158 17.41 -19.28 -16.29
C ALA A 158 17.83 -20.36 -15.28
N LEU A 159 17.07 -20.50 -14.18
CA LEU A 159 17.44 -21.34 -13.04
C LEU A 159 16.49 -22.52 -12.83
N ASN A 160 15.36 -22.55 -13.52
CA ASN A 160 14.25 -23.49 -13.31
C ASN A 160 13.79 -23.54 -11.83
N LYS A 161 13.76 -22.38 -11.18
CA LYS A 161 13.40 -22.23 -9.76
C LYS A 161 12.42 -21.10 -9.57
N ASP A 162 11.66 -21.16 -8.47
CA ASP A 162 10.87 -20.06 -7.97
C ASP A 162 11.70 -19.11 -7.11
N ILE A 163 11.22 -17.88 -6.90
CA ILE A 163 11.68 -17.02 -5.82
C ILE A 163 11.35 -17.73 -4.51
N GLU A 164 12.36 -17.99 -3.66
CA GLU A 164 12.19 -18.78 -2.43
C GLU A 164 11.67 -17.93 -1.27
N LYS A 165 12.26 -16.76 -1.07
CA LYS A 165 11.93 -15.85 0.05
C LYS A 165 12.28 -14.42 -0.33
N LEU A 166 11.50 -13.46 0.18
CA LEU A 166 11.74 -12.04 0.01
C LEU A 166 12.30 -11.42 1.29
N SER A 167 13.12 -10.39 1.12
CA SER A 167 13.62 -9.50 2.17
C SER A 167 13.51 -8.05 1.71
N PHE A 168 13.62 -7.09 2.61
CA PHE A 168 13.68 -5.69 2.24
C PHE A 168 14.80 -5.43 1.24
N SER A 169 14.57 -4.51 0.32
CA SER A 169 15.58 -3.95 -0.55
C SER A 169 15.67 -2.43 -0.33
N ASP A 170 16.85 -1.89 -0.50
CA ASP A 170 17.11 -0.47 -0.29
C ASP A 170 16.64 0.38 -1.47
N SER A 171 16.71 -0.16 -2.70
CA SER A 171 16.38 0.59 -3.91
C SER A 171 15.75 -0.28 -4.99
N ALA A 172 14.75 0.27 -5.70
CA ALA A 172 14.21 -0.31 -6.92
C ALA A 172 15.24 -0.32 -8.04
N ASP A 173 16.05 0.74 -8.16
CA ASP A 173 17.07 0.87 -9.20
C ASP A 173 18.14 -0.21 -9.08
N GLU A 174 18.59 -0.54 -7.85
CA GLU A 174 19.53 -1.65 -7.63
C GLU A 174 18.97 -2.99 -8.09
N ILE A 175 17.67 -3.22 -7.90
CA ILE A 175 17.00 -4.44 -8.35
C ILE A 175 16.93 -4.45 -9.88
N ILE A 176 16.59 -3.32 -10.50
CA ILE A 176 16.52 -3.14 -11.95
C ILE A 176 17.90 -3.42 -12.57
N ASP A 177 18.96 -2.85 -12.02
CA ASP A 177 20.34 -3.07 -12.46
C ASP A 177 20.74 -4.55 -12.41
N ASN A 178 20.32 -5.26 -11.35
CA ASN A 178 20.57 -6.70 -11.22
C ASN A 178 19.77 -7.53 -12.25
N ILE A 179 18.60 -7.06 -12.68
CA ILE A 179 17.80 -7.73 -13.72
C ILE A 179 18.47 -7.61 -15.10
N TYR A 180 19.22 -6.55 -15.37
CA TYR A 180 19.92 -6.36 -16.64
C TYR A 180 20.91 -7.47 -17.02
N ILE A 181 21.42 -8.25 -16.06
CA ILE A 181 22.25 -9.44 -16.36
C ILE A 181 21.51 -10.49 -17.20
N PHE A 182 20.19 -10.45 -17.22
CA PHE A 182 19.35 -11.36 -18.00
C PHE A 182 19.00 -10.84 -19.42
N ASN A 183 19.56 -9.71 -19.88
CA ASN A 183 19.23 -9.08 -21.16
C ASN A 183 19.44 -9.98 -22.41
N ASN A 184 20.24 -11.06 -22.30
CA ASN A 184 20.45 -12.03 -23.36
C ASN A 184 19.45 -13.20 -23.35
N ILE A 185 18.49 -13.18 -22.44
CA ILE A 185 17.47 -14.22 -22.29
C ILE A 185 16.19 -13.76 -23.03
N LYS A 186 15.36 -14.72 -23.43
CA LYS A 186 14.08 -14.44 -24.10
C LYS A 186 13.27 -13.40 -23.33
N ARG A 187 12.88 -12.31 -23.98
CA ARG A 187 11.99 -11.29 -23.43
C ARG A 187 10.58 -11.84 -23.23
N PRO A 188 9.89 -11.55 -22.11
CA PRO A 188 8.53 -12.02 -21.87
C PRO A 188 7.50 -11.25 -22.72
N PHE A 189 6.41 -11.90 -23.10
CA PHE A 189 5.19 -11.24 -23.52
C PHE A 189 4.40 -10.82 -22.29
N ILE A 190 4.25 -9.51 -22.06
CA ILE A 190 3.70 -8.92 -20.84
C ILE A 190 2.36 -8.27 -21.14
N THR A 191 1.38 -8.51 -20.27
CA THR A 191 0.09 -7.82 -20.32
C THR A 191 -0.26 -7.19 -18.99
N ILE A 192 -0.94 -6.04 -19.03
CA ILE A 192 -1.36 -5.28 -17.85
C ILE A 192 -2.83 -4.91 -17.99
N ILE A 193 -3.64 -5.29 -17.02
CA ILE A 193 -4.98 -4.74 -16.85
C ILE A 193 -4.96 -3.68 -15.74
N GLY A 194 -5.62 -2.53 -15.98
CA GLY A 194 -5.58 -1.39 -15.03
C GLY A 194 -4.31 -0.54 -15.12
N ALA A 195 -3.61 -0.56 -16.26
CA ALA A 195 -2.34 0.13 -16.49
C ALA A 195 -2.37 1.66 -16.24
N ASN A 196 -3.53 2.30 -16.36
CA ASN A 196 -3.70 3.74 -16.18
C ASN A 196 -3.97 4.14 -14.72
N GLY A 197 -4.14 3.17 -13.83
CA GLY A 197 -4.26 3.39 -12.40
C GLY A 197 -2.90 3.64 -11.72
N MET A 198 -2.93 4.01 -10.45
CA MET A 198 -1.70 4.26 -9.66
C MET A 198 -0.80 3.02 -9.58
N CYS A 199 -1.40 1.85 -9.37
CA CYS A 199 -0.68 0.58 -9.36
C CYS A 199 -0.10 0.26 -10.75
N GLY A 200 -0.93 0.30 -11.79
CA GLY A 200 -0.47 0.04 -13.16
C GLY A 200 0.63 0.99 -13.64
N SER A 201 0.62 2.26 -13.19
CA SER A 201 1.70 3.20 -13.50
C SER A 201 3.03 2.81 -12.85
N GLY A 202 3.00 2.18 -11.66
CA GLY A 202 4.20 1.63 -11.03
C GLY A 202 4.75 0.41 -11.78
N VAL A 203 3.87 -0.48 -12.27
CA VAL A 203 4.29 -1.61 -13.13
C VAL A 203 4.93 -1.07 -14.41
N ARG A 204 4.27 -0.12 -15.09
CA ARG A 204 4.80 0.47 -16.32
C ARG A 204 6.17 1.12 -16.10
N TYR A 205 6.36 1.86 -15.00
CA TYR A 205 7.65 2.45 -14.67
C TYR A 205 8.76 1.39 -14.69
N VAL A 206 8.57 0.24 -14.03
CA VAL A 206 9.56 -0.85 -14.02
C VAL A 206 9.83 -1.40 -15.42
N LEU A 207 8.78 -1.61 -16.21
CA LEU A 207 8.93 -2.16 -17.55
C LEU A 207 9.61 -1.19 -18.51
N GLU A 208 9.32 0.10 -18.38
CA GLU A 208 9.94 1.19 -19.15
C GLU A 208 11.43 1.33 -18.78
N GLU A 209 11.79 1.28 -17.49
CA GLU A 209 13.20 1.27 -17.06
C GLU A 209 13.97 0.03 -17.56
N LEU A 210 13.31 -1.13 -17.64
CA LEU A 210 13.91 -2.36 -18.18
C LEU A 210 13.88 -2.46 -19.72
N ASP A 211 13.38 -1.45 -20.42
CA ASP A 211 13.16 -1.47 -21.87
C ASP A 211 12.36 -2.69 -22.35
N LEU A 212 11.32 -3.08 -21.57
CA LEU A 212 10.45 -4.22 -21.87
C LEU A 212 9.12 -3.75 -22.47
N ASP A 213 8.76 -4.35 -23.61
CA ASP A 213 7.48 -4.12 -24.25
C ASP A 213 6.36 -4.75 -23.43
N TYR A 214 5.21 -4.06 -23.38
CA TYR A 214 4.01 -4.56 -22.74
C TYR A 214 2.74 -4.18 -23.50
N LYS A 215 1.70 -4.96 -23.33
CA LYS A 215 0.37 -4.69 -23.89
C LYS A 215 -0.60 -4.31 -22.77
N ILE A 216 -1.25 -3.16 -22.93
CA ILE A 216 -2.36 -2.77 -22.06
C ILE A 216 -3.62 -3.45 -22.60
N ILE A 217 -4.36 -4.10 -21.70
CA ILE A 217 -5.64 -4.73 -22.03
C ILE A 217 -6.75 -4.15 -21.15
N ASN A 218 -7.94 -4.06 -21.73
CA ASN A 218 -9.15 -3.65 -21.03
C ASN A 218 -10.20 -4.77 -21.18
N ASN A 219 -11.08 -4.89 -20.23
CA ASN A 219 -12.18 -5.89 -20.29
C ASN A 219 -13.20 -5.63 -21.41
N THR A 220 -13.11 -4.49 -22.08
CA THR A 220 -13.90 -4.14 -23.26
C THR A 220 -13.23 -4.54 -24.58
N ASP A 221 -11.97 -4.96 -24.55
CA ASP A 221 -11.24 -5.35 -25.75
C ASP A 221 -11.72 -6.74 -26.22
N GLU A 222 -11.84 -6.92 -27.52
CA GLU A 222 -12.12 -8.25 -28.07
C GLU A 222 -10.98 -9.21 -27.75
N ASN A 223 -11.31 -10.44 -27.33
CA ASN A 223 -10.36 -11.52 -27.02
C ASN A 223 -9.36 -11.19 -25.89
N TYR A 224 -9.70 -10.26 -24.98
CA TYR A 224 -8.78 -9.90 -23.90
C TYR A 224 -8.36 -11.10 -23.00
N LYS A 225 -9.25 -12.09 -22.83
CA LYS A 225 -8.95 -13.32 -22.06
C LYS A 225 -7.93 -14.19 -22.78
N ASP A 226 -8.04 -14.33 -24.10
CA ASP A 226 -7.06 -15.08 -24.89
C ASP A 226 -5.69 -14.40 -24.84
N ILE A 227 -5.67 -13.06 -24.90
CA ILE A 227 -4.42 -12.29 -24.76
C ILE A 227 -3.80 -12.48 -23.37
N MET A 228 -4.62 -12.57 -22.30
CA MET A 228 -4.12 -12.90 -20.97
C MET A 228 -3.49 -14.29 -20.92
N LEU A 229 -4.13 -15.30 -21.51
CA LEU A 229 -3.64 -16.68 -21.55
C LEU A 229 -2.34 -16.83 -22.36
N GLU A 230 -2.17 -16.00 -23.37
CA GLU A 230 -0.96 -15.96 -24.18
C GLU A 230 0.22 -15.20 -23.53
N SER A 231 0.00 -14.55 -22.39
CA SER A 231 1.04 -13.81 -21.69
C SER A 231 2.06 -14.75 -21.03
N ASP A 232 3.30 -14.34 -21.00
CA ASP A 232 4.31 -14.94 -20.13
C ASP A 232 4.19 -14.35 -18.71
N ILE A 233 3.81 -13.04 -18.63
CA ILE A 233 3.51 -12.36 -17.35
C ILE A 233 2.22 -11.55 -17.52
N PHE A 234 1.27 -11.75 -16.63
CA PHE A 234 0.03 -10.98 -16.53
C PHE A 234 -0.02 -10.21 -15.22
N TYR A 235 -0.20 -8.88 -15.30
CA TYR A 235 -0.35 -8.01 -14.14
C TYR A 235 -1.80 -7.56 -13.96
N ASN A 236 -2.39 -7.89 -12.81
CA ASN A 236 -3.67 -7.37 -12.38
C ASN A 236 -3.47 -6.15 -11.46
N CYS A 237 -3.87 -4.97 -11.94
CA CYS A 237 -3.78 -3.68 -11.25
C CYS A 237 -5.13 -2.99 -11.07
N ILE A 238 -6.26 -3.68 -11.30
CA ILE A 238 -7.58 -3.07 -11.16
C ILE A 238 -8.02 -3.01 -9.70
N LYS A 239 -8.81 -2.00 -9.37
CA LYS A 239 -9.61 -1.96 -8.17
C LYS A 239 -11.00 -2.47 -8.53
N LEU A 240 -11.41 -3.59 -7.94
CA LEU A 240 -12.74 -4.16 -8.19
C LEU A 240 -13.84 -3.24 -7.68
N SER A 241 -14.88 -3.02 -8.50
CA SER A 241 -16.16 -2.47 -8.07
C SER A 241 -17.01 -3.57 -7.41
N GLU A 242 -17.98 -3.20 -6.59
CA GLU A 242 -18.85 -4.19 -5.89
C GLU A 242 -19.67 -5.04 -6.86
N ASP A 243 -20.04 -4.49 -8.00
CA ASP A 243 -20.82 -5.09 -9.08
C ASP A 243 -19.96 -5.79 -10.14
N TYR A 244 -18.64 -5.89 -9.94
CA TYR A 244 -17.78 -6.62 -10.86
C TYR A 244 -18.10 -8.11 -10.80
N ASN A 245 -18.39 -8.74 -11.95
CA ASN A 245 -18.89 -10.13 -12.03
C ASN A 245 -18.18 -10.99 -13.08
N GLU A 246 -17.13 -10.47 -13.72
CA GLU A 246 -16.37 -11.24 -14.68
C GLU A 246 -15.41 -12.21 -14.00
N VAL A 247 -15.22 -13.38 -14.59
CA VAL A 247 -14.22 -14.38 -14.22
C VAL A 247 -13.21 -14.47 -15.34
N TRP A 248 -11.92 -14.33 -14.99
CA TRP A 248 -10.81 -14.44 -15.95
C TRP A 248 -10.21 -15.84 -15.93
N PHE A 249 -9.93 -16.35 -14.74
CA PHE A 249 -9.32 -17.65 -14.55
C PHE A 249 -10.08 -18.43 -13.46
N ASP A 250 -10.52 -19.63 -13.79
CA ASP A 250 -11.18 -20.57 -12.90
C ASP A 250 -10.65 -22.00 -13.11
N GLU A 251 -11.26 -22.97 -12.47
CA GLU A 251 -10.90 -24.39 -12.55
C GLU A 251 -11.05 -25.01 -13.95
N ASN A 252 -11.86 -24.39 -14.83
CA ASN A 252 -12.10 -24.82 -16.21
C ASN A 252 -11.14 -24.12 -17.20
N THR A 253 -10.32 -23.21 -16.73
CA THR A 253 -9.38 -22.49 -17.60
C THR A 253 -8.23 -23.38 -18.04
N GLU A 254 -8.07 -23.57 -19.33
CA GLU A 254 -7.00 -24.38 -19.92
C GLU A 254 -5.76 -23.51 -20.14
N PHE A 255 -4.65 -23.85 -19.48
CA PHE A 255 -3.35 -23.22 -19.65
C PHE A 255 -2.44 -24.11 -20.49
N HIS A 256 -1.99 -23.61 -21.66
CA HIS A 256 -1.18 -24.38 -22.61
C HIS A 256 0.31 -24.04 -22.55
N LYS A 257 0.70 -23.02 -21.81
CA LYS A 257 2.09 -22.57 -21.62
C LYS A 257 2.27 -21.98 -20.21
N PRO A 258 3.53 -21.86 -19.74
CA PRO A 258 3.81 -21.20 -18.49
C PRO A 258 3.37 -19.74 -18.49
N ILE A 259 2.72 -19.33 -17.40
CA ILE A 259 2.29 -17.96 -17.12
C ILE A 259 2.55 -17.59 -15.66
N ILE A 260 2.98 -16.36 -15.45
CA ILE A 260 3.10 -15.74 -14.12
C ILE A 260 1.97 -14.74 -13.98
N ILE A 261 1.10 -14.96 -13.00
CA ILE A 261 -0.01 -14.05 -12.67
C ILE A 261 0.39 -13.24 -11.45
N CYS A 262 0.62 -11.94 -11.65
CA CYS A 262 0.89 -10.99 -10.58
C CYS A 262 -0.41 -10.28 -10.21
N ASP A 263 -1.12 -10.80 -9.19
CA ASP A 263 -2.33 -10.17 -8.68
C ASP A 263 -1.96 -9.13 -7.61
N ILE A 264 -1.64 -7.91 -8.07
CA ILE A 264 -1.24 -6.80 -7.20
C ILE A 264 -2.43 -6.24 -6.44
N SER A 265 -3.64 -6.42 -6.94
CA SER A 265 -4.88 -6.06 -6.24
C SER A 265 -5.13 -6.92 -5.00
N CYS A 266 -4.71 -8.17 -5.04
CA CYS A 266 -4.75 -9.13 -3.94
C CYS A 266 -6.13 -9.27 -3.27
N ASP A 267 -7.20 -9.23 -4.09
CA ASP A 267 -8.60 -9.25 -3.63
C ASP A 267 -9.16 -10.69 -3.46
N TYR A 268 -8.31 -11.67 -3.15
CA TYR A 268 -8.60 -13.12 -3.14
C TYR A 268 -9.80 -13.53 -2.27
N MET A 269 -10.12 -12.76 -1.21
CA MET A 269 -11.25 -13.03 -0.33
C MET A 269 -12.59 -12.51 -0.87
N LYS A 270 -12.57 -11.66 -1.90
CA LYS A 270 -13.80 -11.07 -2.40
C LYS A 270 -14.55 -12.04 -3.30
N PRO A 271 -15.88 -12.16 -3.14
CA PRO A 271 -16.72 -13.02 -3.99
C PRO A 271 -16.59 -12.69 -5.47
N ASN A 272 -16.32 -11.43 -5.80
CA ASN A 272 -16.16 -10.92 -7.16
C ASN A 272 -14.71 -10.88 -7.67
N ASN A 273 -13.75 -11.52 -6.97
CA ASN A 273 -12.39 -11.69 -7.50
C ASN A 273 -12.44 -12.45 -8.85
N PRO A 274 -11.87 -11.90 -9.94
CA PRO A 274 -11.89 -12.56 -11.25
C PRO A 274 -10.91 -13.74 -11.38
N ILE A 275 -9.95 -13.87 -10.46
CA ILE A 275 -8.92 -14.93 -10.45
C ILE A 275 -9.33 -15.99 -9.41
N LYS A 276 -10.11 -17.00 -9.82
CA LYS A 276 -10.70 -18.01 -8.94
C LYS A 276 -9.78 -19.19 -8.62
N ILE A 277 -8.62 -19.26 -9.26
CA ILE A 277 -7.67 -20.37 -9.14
C ILE A 277 -6.78 -20.31 -7.89
N TYR A 278 -6.97 -19.32 -7.03
CA TYR A 278 -6.32 -19.24 -5.72
C TYR A 278 -7.29 -18.63 -4.68
N ASN A 279 -7.09 -18.97 -3.40
CA ASN A 279 -7.99 -18.58 -2.30
C ASN A 279 -7.25 -18.05 -1.05
N GLN A 280 -5.94 -17.86 -1.13
CA GLN A 280 -5.11 -17.31 -0.07
C GLN A 280 -3.98 -16.47 -0.66
N ARG A 281 -3.62 -15.40 0.04
CA ARG A 281 -2.47 -14.57 -0.35
C ARG A 281 -1.16 -15.35 -0.27
N THR A 282 -0.20 -14.96 -1.10
CA THR A 282 1.19 -15.37 -0.93
C THR A 282 1.87 -14.48 0.11
N THR A 283 3.02 -14.91 0.62
CA THR A 283 3.74 -14.23 1.71
C THR A 283 5.18 -13.96 1.34
N TRP A 284 5.89 -13.22 2.17
CA TRP A 284 7.32 -12.98 2.00
C TRP A 284 8.16 -14.26 2.10
N GLU A 285 7.74 -15.21 2.94
CA GLU A 285 8.36 -16.52 3.11
C GLU A 285 8.01 -17.49 1.97
N LYS A 286 6.84 -17.29 1.35
CA LYS A 286 6.35 -18.08 0.22
C LYS A 286 5.72 -17.17 -0.82
N PRO A 287 6.54 -16.47 -1.63
CA PRO A 287 6.05 -15.45 -2.55
C PRO A 287 5.31 -16.01 -3.75
N ILE A 288 5.51 -17.29 -4.06
CA ILE A 288 4.94 -17.95 -5.22
C ILE A 288 3.97 -19.05 -4.79
N TYR A 289 2.77 -19.02 -5.36
CA TYR A 289 1.82 -20.13 -5.32
C TYR A 289 1.73 -20.77 -6.71
N ASN A 290 2.13 -22.02 -6.83
CA ASN A 290 2.00 -22.78 -8.08
C ASN A 290 0.63 -23.49 -8.09
N TYR A 291 -0.30 -23.00 -8.91
CA TYR A 291 -1.61 -23.63 -9.08
C TYR A 291 -1.50 -24.98 -9.80
N ASN A 292 -0.65 -25.03 -10.82
CA ASN A 292 -0.33 -26.26 -11.57
C ASN A 292 1.08 -26.10 -12.21
N ASN A 293 1.43 -26.99 -13.13
CA ASN A 293 2.74 -26.97 -13.81
C ASN A 293 2.94 -25.74 -14.72
N TYR A 294 1.88 -25.03 -15.05
CA TYR A 294 1.92 -23.85 -15.95
C TYR A 294 1.77 -22.53 -15.21
N VAL A 295 1.04 -22.49 -14.10
CA VAL A 295 0.62 -21.22 -13.49
C VAL A 295 1.32 -20.97 -12.16
N SER A 296 2.10 -19.89 -12.10
CA SER A 296 2.67 -19.33 -10.88
C SER A 296 1.96 -18.02 -10.52
N ILE A 297 1.52 -17.87 -9.26
CA ILE A 297 0.78 -16.70 -8.80
C ILE A 297 1.58 -15.97 -7.74
N ILE A 298 1.66 -14.64 -7.87
CA ILE A 298 2.16 -13.69 -6.87
C ILE A 298 0.98 -12.84 -6.43
N ALA A 299 0.61 -12.94 -5.15
CA ALA A 299 -0.51 -12.20 -4.57
C ALA A 299 -0.17 -11.79 -3.12
N ILE A 300 0.74 -10.83 -2.98
CA ILE A 300 1.24 -10.33 -1.69
C ILE A 300 0.51 -9.04 -1.33
N ASP A 301 -0.14 -9.02 -0.16
CA ASP A 301 -0.97 -7.91 0.30
C ASP A 301 -0.17 -6.62 0.62
N ASN A 302 1.08 -6.74 1.05
CA ASN A 302 1.90 -5.63 1.51
C ASN A 302 3.15 -5.39 0.65
N LEU A 303 3.03 -5.48 -0.66
CA LEU A 303 4.12 -5.28 -1.64
C LEU A 303 5.00 -4.04 -1.37
N PRO A 304 4.45 -2.84 -1.06
CA PRO A 304 5.29 -1.66 -0.83
C PRO A 304 6.27 -1.78 0.33
N SER A 305 6.04 -2.71 1.28
CA SER A 305 6.97 -2.97 2.39
C SER A 305 8.28 -3.60 1.93
N PHE A 306 8.37 -4.09 0.70
CA PHE A 306 9.61 -4.58 0.10
C PHE A 306 10.63 -3.47 -0.15
N LEU A 307 10.16 -2.26 -0.47
CA LEU A 307 10.95 -1.03 -0.64
C LEU A 307 10.55 0.00 0.43
N PRO A 308 10.86 -0.25 1.72
CA PRO A 308 10.29 0.54 2.81
C PRO A 308 10.77 1.99 2.81
N ARG A 309 12.00 2.26 2.42
CA ARG A 309 12.57 3.62 2.34
C ARG A 309 11.90 4.44 1.25
N GLU A 310 11.88 3.94 0.04
CA GLU A 310 11.36 4.67 -1.11
C GLU A 310 9.84 4.86 -1.01
N SER A 311 9.10 3.81 -0.62
CA SER A 311 7.65 3.90 -0.46
C SER A 311 7.26 4.85 0.68
N SER A 312 8.07 4.94 1.76
CA SER A 312 7.86 5.92 2.83
C SER A 312 8.13 7.34 2.35
N ASN A 313 9.19 7.57 1.58
CA ASN A 313 9.49 8.89 1.02
C ASN A 313 8.33 9.39 0.15
N TYR A 314 7.83 8.53 -0.76
CA TYR A 314 6.70 8.86 -1.62
C TYR A 314 5.43 9.16 -0.83
N PHE A 315 5.13 8.37 0.20
CA PHE A 315 3.94 8.53 1.02
C PHE A 315 4.02 9.80 1.88
N SER A 316 5.17 10.02 2.51
CA SER A 316 5.45 11.16 3.38
C SER A 316 5.28 12.49 2.65
N ASP A 317 5.81 12.62 1.44
CA ASP A 317 5.65 13.84 0.62
C ASP A 317 4.18 14.20 0.40
N LYS A 318 3.32 13.20 0.13
CA LYS A 318 1.87 13.39 -0.01
C LYS A 318 1.21 13.77 1.32
N LEU A 319 1.61 13.10 2.40
CA LEU A 319 1.03 13.35 3.73
C LEU A 319 1.38 14.74 4.26
N VAL A 320 2.62 15.18 4.08
CA VAL A 320 3.06 16.53 4.49
C VAL A 320 2.25 17.61 3.78
N SER A 321 2.02 17.47 2.48
CA SER A 321 1.16 18.39 1.72
C SER A 321 -0.28 18.46 2.26
N LEU A 322 -0.83 17.30 2.68
CA LEU A 322 -2.16 17.23 3.31
C LEU A 322 -2.18 17.84 4.71
N LEU A 323 -1.12 17.63 5.51
CA LEU A 323 -0.97 18.23 6.85
C LEU A 323 -0.77 19.74 6.78
N GLU A 324 -0.11 20.24 5.73
CA GLU A 324 -0.02 21.68 5.47
C GLU A 324 -1.39 22.29 5.22
N GLU A 325 -2.24 21.64 4.42
CA GLU A 325 -3.63 22.05 4.21
C GLU A 325 -4.45 22.03 5.51
N TYR A 326 -4.26 20.99 6.34
CA TYR A 326 -4.85 20.93 7.68
C TYR A 326 -4.43 22.12 8.54
N ALA A 327 -3.14 22.43 8.60
CA ALA A 327 -2.58 23.52 9.39
C ALA A 327 -3.08 24.90 8.96
N LYS A 328 -3.43 25.07 7.67
CA LYS A 328 -3.98 26.31 7.10
C LYS A 328 -5.50 26.44 7.26
N GLY A 329 -6.15 25.51 7.99
CA GLY A 329 -7.58 25.53 8.29
C GLY A 329 -8.46 24.76 7.33
N ASP A 330 -7.89 23.80 6.60
CA ASP A 330 -8.61 22.88 5.69
C ASP A 330 -9.53 23.61 4.69
N LYS A 331 -8.99 24.60 3.98
CA LYS A 331 -9.76 25.43 3.03
C LYS A 331 -10.36 24.59 1.90
N SER A 332 -9.70 23.52 1.49
CA SER A 332 -10.19 22.57 0.48
C SER A 332 -11.28 21.63 1.00
N GLY A 333 -11.45 21.54 2.34
CA GLY A 333 -12.41 20.68 3.01
C GLY A 333 -12.05 19.20 2.96
N ILE A 334 -10.79 18.85 2.71
CA ILE A 334 -10.32 17.43 2.63
C ILE A 334 -10.50 16.74 3.96
N TRP A 335 -9.99 17.33 5.03
CA TRP A 335 -10.05 16.77 6.38
C TRP A 335 -11.46 16.74 6.95
N ARG A 336 -12.25 17.79 6.67
CA ARG A 336 -13.67 17.81 7.02
C ARG A 336 -14.43 16.66 6.34
N ARG A 337 -14.16 16.38 5.06
CA ARG A 337 -14.77 15.23 4.38
C ARG A 337 -14.36 13.90 5.02
N ALA A 338 -13.09 13.73 5.35
CA ALA A 338 -12.60 12.54 6.04
C ALA A 338 -13.29 12.34 7.41
N GLU A 339 -13.50 13.43 8.17
CA GLU A 339 -14.24 13.39 9.44
C GLU A 339 -15.72 13.06 9.25
N LEU A 340 -16.35 13.61 8.21
CA LEU A 340 -17.74 13.28 7.86
C LEU A 340 -17.87 11.81 7.44
N GLU A 341 -16.87 11.25 6.78
CA GLU A 341 -16.85 9.82 6.43
C GLU A 341 -16.77 8.94 7.68
N PHE A 342 -16.02 9.32 8.71
CA PHE A 342 -16.03 8.66 10.01
C PHE A 342 -17.41 8.76 10.66
N ASN A 343 -17.98 9.97 10.75
CA ASN A 343 -19.25 10.23 11.43
C ASN A 343 -20.43 9.43 10.83
N LYS A 344 -20.42 9.16 9.53
CA LYS A 344 -21.43 8.32 8.87
C LYS A 344 -21.42 6.86 9.34
N ARG A 345 -20.33 6.39 9.95
CA ARG A 345 -20.11 4.99 10.32
C ARG A 345 -20.27 4.70 11.80
N ILE A 346 -20.38 5.73 12.61
CA ILE A 346 -20.55 5.62 14.07
C ILE A 346 -21.99 5.87 14.53
N ILE A 347 -22.92 6.04 13.61
CA ILE A 347 -24.35 6.28 13.89
C ILE A 347 -25.06 4.96 14.13
#